data_0886b3bf0dce493bc15f0ca0943e09f4
#
_entry.id   0886b3bf0dce493bc15f0ca0943e09f4
#
_cell.length_a   1.000
_cell.length_b   1.000
_cell.length_c   1.000
_cell.angle_alpha   90.00
_cell.angle_beta   90.00
_cell.angle_gamma   90.00
#
_symmetry.space_group_name_H-M   'P 1'
#
loop_
_entity.id
_entity.type
_entity.pdbx_description
1 polymer ?
#
loop_
_entity_poly.entity_id
_entity_poly.type
_entity_poly.pdbx_seq_one_letter_code
_entity_poly.pdbx_strand_id
1 'polypeptide(L)'
;SELPKVVMMALLTILNPNKDNRNTFAYEDYQVDFDFSRQTFMFATTEGQTIFHALMDRMERIDLQDYNIDELGKIVLIGLSDYEVTADALLEVATVLRGNARAAQKMAGHIKTYLDGNGKKKFTLEDWNNLRSEKSILPLGLLEKELEILSILGRKKETRLTELAAITCLSKGAIQRDYEMFLMKQGL
;
A
#
# COMPACT_ATOMS: atom_id res chain seq x y z
N SER A 1 6.50 6.50 -11.20
CA SER A 1 7.12 5.52 -12.09
C SER A 1 7.72 6.26 -13.29
N GLU A 2 9.01 6.20 -13.40
CA GLU A 2 9.74 6.89 -14.46
C GLU A 2 9.86 5.97 -15.68
N LEU A 3 8.78 5.89 -16.47
CA LEU A 3 8.90 5.32 -17.80
C LEU A 3 9.81 6.21 -18.64
N PRO A 4 10.85 5.68 -19.28
CA PRO A 4 11.67 6.45 -20.20
C PRO A 4 10.81 7.14 -21.25
N LYS A 5 11.13 8.40 -21.59
CA LYS A 5 10.34 9.20 -22.54
C LYS A 5 10.09 8.45 -23.85
N VAL A 6 11.07 7.71 -24.32
CA VAL A 6 10.99 6.90 -25.56
C VAL A 6 9.91 5.83 -25.46
N VAL A 7 9.86 5.09 -24.33
CA VAL A 7 8.83 4.08 -24.09
C VAL A 7 7.44 4.70 -24.01
N MET A 8 7.34 5.88 -23.39
CA MET A 8 6.09 6.61 -23.28
C MET A 8 5.56 7.05 -24.67
N MET A 9 6.45 7.53 -25.53
CA MET A 9 6.09 7.90 -26.91
C MET A 9 5.66 6.68 -27.74
N ALA A 10 6.35 5.55 -27.57
CA ALA A 10 5.96 4.29 -28.21
C ALA A 10 4.55 3.83 -27.77
N LEU A 11 4.24 3.92 -26.49
CA LEU A 11 2.92 3.57 -25.97
C LEU A 11 1.82 4.46 -26.54
N LEU A 12 2.07 5.74 -26.84
CA LEU A 12 1.10 6.60 -27.51
C LEU A 12 0.73 6.11 -28.91
N THR A 13 1.67 5.52 -29.64
CA THR A 13 1.41 4.91 -30.94
C THR A 13 0.65 3.60 -30.78
N ILE A 14 1.14 2.71 -29.91
CA ILE A 14 0.55 1.39 -29.68
C ILE A 14 -0.90 1.48 -29.15
N LEU A 15 -1.16 2.45 -28.25
CA LEU A 15 -2.48 2.68 -27.65
C LEU A 15 -3.33 3.68 -28.44
N ASN A 16 -3.00 3.96 -29.71
CA ASN A 16 -3.77 4.89 -30.51
C ASN A 16 -5.24 4.39 -30.64
N PRO A 17 -6.26 5.27 -30.47
CA PRO A 17 -7.65 4.91 -30.67
C PRO A 17 -7.94 4.38 -32.09
N ASN A 18 -7.27 4.95 -33.10
CA ASN A 18 -7.35 4.43 -34.46
C ASN A 18 -6.48 3.17 -34.62
N LYS A 19 -7.15 2.04 -34.92
CA LYS A 19 -6.50 0.74 -35.04
C LYS A 19 -5.47 0.68 -36.18
N ASP A 20 -5.70 1.44 -37.25
CA ASP A 20 -4.78 1.47 -38.38
C ASP A 20 -3.40 2.05 -38.05
N ASN A 21 -3.31 2.82 -36.98
CA ASN A 21 -2.08 3.44 -36.52
C ASN A 21 -1.33 2.62 -35.44
N ARG A 22 -1.79 1.41 -35.11
CA ARG A 22 -1.20 0.57 -34.05
C ARG A 22 -0.13 -0.41 -34.52
N ASN A 23 0.14 -0.43 -35.81
CA ASN A 23 0.90 -1.51 -36.42
C ASN A 23 2.39 -1.22 -36.59
N THR A 24 2.82 0.02 -36.38
CA THR A 24 4.20 0.42 -36.61
C THR A 24 4.79 1.03 -35.36
N PHE A 25 5.90 0.48 -34.93
CA PHE A 25 6.71 1.03 -33.84
C PHE A 25 8.08 1.41 -34.39
N ALA A 26 8.45 2.68 -34.29
CA ALA A 26 9.77 3.18 -34.68
C ALA A 26 10.58 3.51 -33.42
N TYR A 27 11.80 2.98 -33.35
CA TYR A 27 12.76 3.27 -32.30
C TYR A 27 14.15 3.50 -32.92
N GLU A 28 14.66 4.72 -32.78
CA GLU A 28 15.89 5.17 -33.44
C GLU A 28 15.80 4.92 -34.96
N ASP A 29 16.74 4.16 -35.52
CA ASP A 29 16.78 3.80 -36.95
C ASP A 29 16.02 2.50 -37.27
N TYR A 30 15.38 1.90 -36.28
CA TYR A 30 14.63 0.64 -36.42
C TYR A 30 13.13 0.92 -36.51
N GLN A 31 12.52 0.36 -37.54
CA GLN A 31 11.07 0.29 -37.69
C GLN A 31 10.65 -1.16 -37.53
N VAL A 32 9.78 -1.43 -36.56
CA VAL A 32 9.21 -2.76 -36.32
C VAL A 32 7.72 -2.69 -36.60
N ASP A 33 7.27 -3.49 -37.57
CA ASP A 33 5.86 -3.66 -37.86
C ASP A 33 5.33 -4.83 -37.02
N PHE A 34 4.49 -4.50 -36.05
CA PHE A 34 3.87 -5.47 -35.16
C PHE A 34 2.42 -5.10 -34.88
N ASP A 35 1.50 -6.05 -35.08
CA ASP A 35 0.09 -5.84 -34.80
C ASP A 35 -0.24 -5.96 -33.31
N PHE A 36 -0.40 -4.83 -32.64
CA PHE A 36 -0.80 -4.75 -31.24
C PHE A 36 -2.32 -4.81 -31.01
N SER A 37 -3.12 -4.99 -32.04
CA SER A 37 -4.59 -4.96 -31.94
C SER A 37 -5.18 -6.05 -31.04
N ARG A 38 -4.44 -7.15 -30.83
CA ARG A 38 -4.82 -8.29 -29.98
C ARG A 38 -4.17 -8.23 -28.58
N GLN A 39 -3.46 -7.17 -28.26
CA GLN A 39 -2.78 -7.02 -26.95
C GLN A 39 -3.63 -6.20 -26.01
N THR A 40 -3.66 -6.61 -24.75
CA THR A 40 -4.22 -5.82 -23.65
C THR A 40 -3.06 -5.36 -22.78
N PHE A 41 -3.00 -4.07 -22.52
CA PHE A 41 -1.96 -3.47 -21.68
C PHE A 41 -2.56 -3.08 -20.33
N MET A 42 -1.93 -3.53 -19.25
CA MET A 42 -2.26 -3.13 -17.89
C MET A 42 -1.04 -2.48 -17.24
N PHE A 43 -1.25 -1.31 -16.68
CA PHE A 43 -0.22 -0.55 -15.97
C PHE A 43 -0.66 -0.35 -14.53
N ALA A 44 0.27 -0.37 -13.60
CA ALA A 44 0.02 -0.09 -12.20
C ALA A 44 1.00 0.98 -11.71
N THR A 45 0.50 1.96 -10.98
CA THR A 45 1.30 3.01 -10.37
C THR A 45 0.67 3.49 -9.07
N THR A 46 1.48 3.97 -8.16
CA THR A 46 1.02 4.70 -6.96
C THR A 46 0.95 6.21 -7.19
N GLU A 47 1.45 6.70 -8.34
CA GLU A 47 1.58 8.12 -8.67
C GLU A 47 0.85 8.46 -9.98
N GLY A 48 -0.45 8.16 -10.01
CA GLY A 48 -1.29 8.39 -11.20
C GLY A 48 -1.21 9.83 -11.73
N GLN A 49 -1.06 10.82 -10.85
CA GLN A 49 -0.94 12.24 -11.18
C GLN A 49 0.35 12.59 -11.96
N THR A 50 1.37 11.74 -11.94
CA THR A 50 2.63 11.96 -12.67
C THR A 50 2.63 11.39 -14.07
N ILE A 51 1.58 10.64 -14.44
CA ILE A 51 1.48 10.04 -15.76
C ILE A 51 1.13 11.12 -16.79
N PHE A 52 1.80 11.04 -17.94
CA PHE A 52 1.55 11.94 -19.06
C PHE A 52 0.09 11.89 -19.50
N HIS A 53 -0.60 13.04 -19.54
CA HIS A 53 -2.03 13.15 -19.76
C HIS A 53 -2.51 12.44 -21.04
N ALA A 54 -1.79 12.64 -22.15
CA ALA A 54 -2.15 11.99 -23.42
C ALA A 54 -2.09 10.44 -23.37
N LEU A 55 -1.32 9.85 -22.45
CA LEU A 55 -1.32 8.41 -22.22
C LEU A 55 -2.55 8.01 -21.39
N MET A 56 -2.90 8.81 -20.37
CA MET A 56 -4.10 8.57 -19.56
C MET A 56 -5.38 8.60 -20.40
N ASP A 57 -5.48 9.51 -21.38
CA ASP A 57 -6.65 9.62 -22.28
C ASP A 57 -6.87 8.38 -23.17
N ARG A 58 -5.88 7.49 -23.25
CA ARG A 58 -5.94 6.25 -24.04
C ARG A 58 -6.19 5.01 -23.21
N MET A 59 -6.33 5.17 -21.90
CA MET A 59 -6.49 4.07 -20.95
C MET A 59 -7.72 4.28 -20.08
N GLU A 60 -8.29 3.20 -19.63
CA GLU A 60 -9.30 3.23 -18.58
C GLU A 60 -8.58 3.23 -17.21
N ARG A 61 -8.92 4.21 -16.37
CA ARG A 61 -8.37 4.33 -15.02
C ARG A 61 -9.22 3.55 -14.03
N ILE A 62 -8.57 2.69 -13.26
CA ILE A 62 -9.18 1.95 -12.15
C ILE A 62 -8.46 2.37 -10.87
N ASP A 63 -9.19 3.06 -9.98
CA ASP A 63 -8.66 3.45 -8.67
C ASP A 63 -8.94 2.34 -7.66
N LEU A 64 -7.86 1.77 -7.10
CA LEU A 64 -7.96 0.78 -6.03
C LEU A 64 -8.04 1.49 -4.67
N GLN A 65 -9.00 1.07 -3.87
CA GLN A 65 -9.18 1.56 -2.50
C GLN A 65 -8.38 0.72 -1.50
N ASP A 66 -8.05 1.32 -0.35
CA ASP A 66 -7.53 0.56 0.78
C ASP A 66 -8.59 -0.46 1.24
N TYR A 67 -8.14 -1.64 1.67
CA TYR A 67 -9.03 -2.64 2.24
C TYR A 67 -9.63 -2.16 3.56
N ASN A 68 -10.91 -2.44 3.77
CA ASN A 68 -11.56 -2.20 5.05
C ASN A 68 -11.19 -3.28 6.08
N ILE A 69 -11.60 -3.08 7.34
CA ILE A 69 -11.27 -3.97 8.46
C ILE A 69 -11.79 -5.39 8.21
N ASP A 70 -13.02 -5.53 7.70
CA ASP A 70 -13.62 -6.84 7.44
C ASP A 70 -12.90 -7.60 6.33
N GLU A 71 -12.50 -6.90 5.28
CA GLU A 71 -11.73 -7.48 4.17
C GLU A 71 -10.34 -7.92 4.63
N LEU A 72 -9.67 -7.10 5.46
CA LEU A 72 -8.38 -7.46 6.04
C LEU A 72 -8.50 -8.68 6.96
N GLY A 73 -9.56 -8.75 7.77
CA GLY A 73 -9.88 -9.93 8.57
C GLY A 73 -10.02 -11.19 7.72
N LYS A 74 -10.75 -11.12 6.60
CA LYS A 74 -10.89 -12.23 5.65
C LYS A 74 -9.54 -12.65 5.05
N ILE A 75 -8.68 -11.71 4.71
CA ILE A 75 -7.34 -12.01 4.18
C ILE A 75 -6.48 -12.74 5.23
N VAL A 76 -6.55 -12.33 6.50
CA VAL A 76 -5.88 -13.02 7.62
C VAL A 76 -6.41 -14.45 7.77
N LEU A 77 -7.74 -14.64 7.73
CA LEU A 77 -8.37 -15.98 7.84
C LEU A 77 -7.98 -16.91 6.69
N ILE A 78 -7.85 -16.41 5.47
CA ILE A 78 -7.36 -17.22 4.34
C ILE A 78 -5.96 -17.78 4.64
N GLY A 79 -5.08 -16.98 5.25
CA GLY A 79 -3.74 -17.41 5.64
C GLY A 79 -3.70 -18.35 6.86
N LEU A 80 -4.83 -18.45 7.60
CA LEU A 80 -5.00 -19.24 8.82
C LEU A 80 -6.07 -20.34 8.66
N SER A 81 -6.26 -20.88 7.47
CA SER A 81 -7.29 -21.88 7.15
C SER A 81 -7.30 -23.13 8.05
N ASP A 82 -6.13 -23.49 8.60
CA ASP A 82 -5.94 -24.67 9.46
C ASP A 82 -6.08 -24.37 10.96
N TYR A 83 -6.46 -23.14 11.32
CA TYR A 83 -6.55 -22.65 12.69
C TYR A 83 -7.90 -22.00 12.98
N GLU A 84 -8.33 -22.04 14.22
CA GLU A 84 -9.47 -21.26 14.69
C GLU A 84 -9.01 -19.88 15.16
N VAL A 85 -9.73 -18.83 14.78
CA VAL A 85 -9.48 -17.46 15.24
C VAL A 85 -10.77 -16.91 15.84
N THR A 86 -10.70 -16.37 17.04
CA THR A 86 -11.86 -15.73 17.67
C THR A 86 -12.16 -14.38 17.00
N ALA A 87 -13.43 -13.99 16.95
CA ALA A 87 -13.86 -12.77 16.24
C ALA A 87 -13.27 -11.49 16.85
N ASP A 88 -13.14 -11.44 18.16
CA ASP A 88 -12.52 -10.35 18.90
C ASP A 88 -11.02 -10.20 18.59
N ALA A 89 -10.27 -11.31 18.59
CA ALA A 89 -8.86 -11.31 18.19
C ALA A 89 -8.68 -10.88 16.73
N LEU A 90 -9.54 -11.38 15.83
CA LEU A 90 -9.48 -11.03 14.41
C LEU A 90 -9.73 -9.53 14.18
N LEU A 91 -10.70 -8.96 14.88
CA LEU A 91 -11.02 -7.55 14.81
C LEU A 91 -9.81 -6.69 15.23
N GLU A 92 -9.23 -7.00 16.39
CA GLU A 92 -8.05 -6.29 16.92
C GLU A 92 -6.84 -6.41 15.96
N VAL A 93 -6.60 -7.60 15.41
CA VAL A 93 -5.57 -7.81 14.39
C VAL A 93 -5.82 -6.92 13.17
N ALA A 94 -7.07 -6.88 12.66
CA ALA A 94 -7.39 -6.13 11.46
C ALA A 94 -7.20 -4.61 11.62
N THR A 95 -7.43 -4.07 12.83
CA THR A 95 -7.28 -2.63 13.11
C THR A 95 -5.85 -2.12 12.94
N VAL A 96 -4.83 -2.97 13.11
CA VAL A 96 -3.43 -2.58 13.02
C VAL A 96 -2.83 -2.73 11.61
N LEU A 97 -3.61 -3.26 10.64
CA LEU A 97 -3.10 -3.59 9.30
C LEU A 97 -3.13 -2.43 8.29
N ARG A 98 -3.70 -1.30 8.66
CA ARG A 98 -3.63 -0.02 7.89
C ARG A 98 -4.14 -0.13 6.44
N GLY A 99 -5.20 -0.90 6.18
CA GLY A 99 -5.75 -1.07 4.83
C GLY A 99 -4.89 -1.93 3.88
N ASN A 100 -3.84 -2.57 4.36
CA ASN A 100 -2.80 -3.20 3.55
C ASN A 100 -2.92 -4.73 3.54
N ALA A 101 -3.32 -5.31 2.40
CA ALA A 101 -3.45 -6.75 2.21
C ALA A 101 -2.12 -7.51 2.43
N ARG A 102 -0.99 -6.94 2.05
CA ARG A 102 0.33 -7.57 2.25
C ARG A 102 0.69 -7.62 3.74
N ALA A 103 0.30 -6.58 4.50
CA ALA A 103 0.44 -6.60 5.96
C ALA A 103 -0.45 -7.68 6.59
N ALA A 104 -1.67 -7.89 6.08
CA ALA A 104 -2.56 -8.95 6.52
C ALA A 104 -1.98 -10.35 6.28
N GLN A 105 -1.41 -10.60 5.11
CA GLN A 105 -0.73 -11.86 4.80
C GLN A 105 0.48 -12.11 5.70
N LYS A 106 1.31 -11.08 5.94
CA LYS A 106 2.44 -11.18 6.88
C LYS A 106 1.97 -11.48 8.30
N MET A 107 0.90 -10.80 8.74
CA MET A 107 0.34 -11.01 10.07
C MET A 107 -0.19 -12.43 10.24
N ALA A 108 -0.88 -12.98 9.25
CA ALA A 108 -1.28 -14.39 9.26
C ALA A 108 -0.08 -15.33 9.43
N GLY A 109 1.04 -15.05 8.75
CA GLY A 109 2.29 -15.80 8.93
C GLY A 109 2.85 -15.69 10.35
N HIS A 110 2.81 -14.50 10.97
CA HIS A 110 3.25 -14.32 12.37
C HIS A 110 2.35 -15.07 13.36
N ILE A 111 1.03 -15.01 13.18
CA ILE A 111 0.06 -15.75 14.00
C ILE A 111 0.29 -17.24 13.87
N LYS A 112 0.47 -17.74 12.65
CA LYS A 112 0.77 -19.17 12.41
C LYS A 112 2.03 -19.61 13.12
N THR A 113 3.13 -18.86 12.99
CA THR A 113 4.39 -19.17 13.69
C THR A 113 4.23 -19.17 15.20
N TYR A 114 3.47 -18.20 15.74
CA TYR A 114 3.17 -18.14 17.17
C TYR A 114 2.37 -19.36 17.65
N LEU A 115 1.33 -19.74 16.92
CA LEU A 115 0.50 -20.89 17.26
C LEU A 115 1.27 -22.20 17.18
N ASP A 116 2.05 -22.42 16.13
CA ASP A 116 2.89 -23.60 15.94
C ASP A 116 3.94 -23.70 17.04
N GLY A 117 4.58 -22.60 17.38
CA GLY A 117 5.59 -22.55 18.47
C GLY A 117 5.01 -22.86 19.84
N ASN A 118 3.73 -22.56 20.08
CA ASN A 118 3.01 -22.83 21.34
C ASN A 118 2.17 -24.12 21.31
N GLY A 119 2.18 -24.87 20.21
CA GLY A 119 1.36 -26.10 20.04
C GLY A 119 -0.14 -25.84 20.08
N LYS A 120 -0.60 -24.64 19.71
CA LYS A 120 -2.00 -24.23 19.75
C LYS A 120 -2.64 -24.32 18.36
N LYS A 121 -3.95 -24.58 18.32
CA LYS A 121 -4.77 -24.57 17.09
C LYS A 121 -5.81 -23.45 17.09
N LYS A 122 -5.93 -22.72 18.19
CA LYS A 122 -6.89 -21.64 18.36
C LYS A 122 -6.15 -20.36 18.77
N PHE A 123 -6.46 -19.27 18.08
CA PHE A 123 -5.93 -17.93 18.36
C PHE A 123 -7.00 -17.10 19.06
N THR A 124 -6.70 -16.63 20.24
CA THR A 124 -7.59 -15.86 21.11
C THR A 124 -7.11 -14.42 21.28
N LEU A 125 -7.93 -13.57 21.88
CA LEU A 125 -7.55 -12.19 22.22
C LEU A 125 -6.33 -12.14 23.18
N GLU A 126 -6.21 -13.12 24.10
CA GLU A 126 -5.05 -13.25 24.96
C GLU A 126 -3.78 -13.55 24.14
N ASP A 127 -3.86 -14.47 23.18
CA ASP A 127 -2.77 -14.79 22.27
C ASP A 127 -2.37 -13.57 21.43
N TRP A 128 -3.36 -12.78 20.98
CA TRP A 128 -3.09 -11.53 20.29
C TRP A 128 -2.33 -10.54 21.17
N ASN A 129 -2.74 -10.33 22.40
CA ASN A 129 -2.06 -9.43 23.33
C ASN A 129 -0.61 -9.84 23.58
N ASN A 130 -0.35 -11.15 23.71
CA ASN A 130 1.00 -11.69 23.85
C ASN A 130 1.84 -11.45 22.59
N LEU A 131 1.33 -11.80 21.43
CA LEU A 131 2.00 -11.60 20.13
C LEU A 131 2.26 -10.12 19.87
N ARG A 132 1.26 -9.26 20.13
CA ARG A 132 1.37 -7.81 20.00
C ARG A 132 2.49 -7.24 20.86
N SER A 133 2.60 -7.68 22.11
CA SER A 133 3.67 -7.28 23.02
C SER A 133 5.03 -7.78 22.55
N GLU A 134 5.13 -9.06 22.16
CA GLU A 134 6.37 -9.66 21.65
C GLU A 134 6.89 -8.94 20.40
N LYS A 135 6.01 -8.55 19.50
CA LYS A 135 6.33 -7.86 18.23
C LYS A 135 6.36 -6.34 18.35
N SER A 136 6.09 -5.80 19.54
CA SER A 136 6.00 -4.34 19.78
C SER A 136 5.03 -3.64 18.81
N ILE A 137 3.88 -4.28 18.53
CA ILE A 137 2.87 -3.73 17.63
C ILE A 137 2.07 -2.66 18.38
N LEU A 138 2.14 -1.44 17.89
CA LEU A 138 1.46 -0.30 18.49
C LEU A 138 -0.05 -0.26 18.13
N PRO A 139 -0.89 0.41 18.95
CA PRO A 139 -2.30 0.62 18.63
C PRO A 139 -2.46 1.24 17.24
N LEU A 140 -3.54 0.90 16.53
CA LEU A 140 -3.83 1.36 15.16
C LEU A 140 -2.71 1.05 14.14
N GLY A 141 -1.74 0.20 14.49
CA GLY A 141 -0.57 -0.07 13.66
C GLY A 141 0.37 1.14 13.51
N LEU A 142 0.38 2.05 14.49
CA LEU A 142 1.26 3.21 14.49
C LEU A 142 2.74 2.80 14.45
N LEU A 143 3.54 3.59 13.78
CA LEU A 143 5.00 3.48 13.81
C LEU A 143 5.56 4.31 14.95
N GLU A 144 6.75 3.95 15.46
CA GLU A 144 7.42 4.74 16.50
C GLU A 144 7.60 6.21 16.12
N LYS A 145 7.91 6.49 14.85
CA LYS A 145 8.02 7.85 14.34
C LYS A 145 6.69 8.60 14.32
N GLU A 146 5.57 7.92 14.11
CA GLU A 146 4.24 8.53 14.21
C GLU A 146 3.92 8.89 15.65
N LEU A 147 4.26 8.02 16.62
CA LEU A 147 4.13 8.34 18.04
C LEU A 147 5.01 9.52 18.45
N GLU A 148 6.24 9.61 17.95
CA GLU A 148 7.13 10.75 18.18
C GLU A 148 6.50 12.05 17.66
N ILE A 149 5.98 12.04 16.43
CA ILE A 149 5.27 13.18 15.84
C ILE A 149 4.07 13.59 16.70
N LEU A 150 3.20 12.63 17.04
CA LEU A 150 2.03 12.89 17.90
C LEU A 150 2.42 13.43 19.26
N SER A 151 3.51 12.93 19.87
CA SER A 151 3.99 13.42 21.16
C SER A 151 4.48 14.88 21.10
N ILE A 152 5.12 15.27 20.00
CA ILE A 152 5.55 16.65 19.75
C ILE A 152 4.33 17.57 19.60
N LEU A 153 3.36 17.16 18.78
CA LEU A 153 2.13 17.92 18.53
C LEU A 153 1.29 18.05 19.81
N GLY A 154 1.17 16.98 20.60
CA GLY A 154 0.46 17.00 21.88
C GLY A 154 1.06 17.96 22.91
N ARG A 155 2.39 18.16 22.89
CA ARG A 155 3.07 19.12 23.78
C ARG A 155 2.96 20.56 23.30
N LYS A 156 3.03 20.80 21.98
CA LYS A 156 3.14 22.16 21.40
C LYS A 156 1.84 22.69 20.84
N LYS A 157 0.81 21.85 20.70
CA LYS A 157 -0.50 22.12 20.04
C LYS A 157 -0.36 22.48 18.56
N GLU A 158 0.62 23.30 18.20
CA GLU A 158 0.95 23.70 16.83
C GLU A 158 2.46 23.67 16.64
N THR A 159 2.92 23.11 15.52
CA THR A 159 4.34 23.06 15.18
C THR A 159 4.50 23.26 13.66
N ARG A 160 5.46 24.07 13.27
CA ARG A 160 5.77 24.24 11.84
C ARG A 160 6.40 22.98 11.30
N LEU A 161 6.07 22.59 10.06
CA LEU A 161 6.64 21.42 9.38
C LEU A 161 8.18 21.45 9.37
N THR A 162 8.78 22.64 9.27
CA THR A 162 10.25 22.83 9.31
C THR A 162 10.81 22.42 10.68
N GLU A 163 10.14 22.80 11.75
CA GLU A 163 10.57 22.48 13.12
C GLU A 163 10.37 20.98 13.41
N LEU A 164 9.22 20.43 12.97
CA LEU A 164 8.94 18.99 13.08
C LEU A 164 10.01 18.17 12.35
N ALA A 165 10.38 18.59 11.13
CA ALA A 165 11.43 17.95 10.34
C ALA A 165 12.79 17.99 11.06
N ALA A 166 13.14 19.12 11.69
CA ALA A 166 14.39 19.25 12.44
C ALA A 166 14.42 18.35 13.69
N ILE A 167 13.30 18.28 14.44
CA ILE A 167 13.22 17.47 15.69
C ILE A 167 13.25 15.98 15.36
N THR A 168 12.49 15.54 14.35
CA THR A 168 12.36 14.12 13.98
C THR A 168 13.50 13.61 13.10
N CYS A 169 14.38 14.49 12.63
CA CYS A 169 15.43 14.19 11.65
C CYS A 169 14.89 13.61 10.33
N LEU A 170 13.67 13.99 9.94
CA LEU A 170 13.02 13.58 8.69
C LEU A 170 12.97 14.74 7.70
N SER A 171 12.91 14.41 6.39
CA SER A 171 12.61 15.43 5.39
C SER A 171 11.14 15.85 5.47
N LYS A 172 10.84 17.10 5.12
CA LYS A 172 9.45 17.61 5.06
C LYS A 172 8.55 16.73 4.18
N GLY A 173 9.07 16.33 3.01
CA GLY A 173 8.34 15.47 2.08
C GLY A 173 8.07 14.07 2.64
N ALA A 174 9.00 13.50 3.42
CA ALA A 174 8.77 12.22 4.09
C ALA A 174 7.66 12.36 5.16
N ILE A 175 7.69 13.43 5.96
CA ILE A 175 6.65 13.66 6.97
C ILE A 175 5.29 13.73 6.32
N GLN A 176 5.12 14.55 5.28
CA GLN A 176 3.84 14.75 4.60
C GLN A 176 3.33 13.49 3.88
N ARG A 177 4.22 12.80 3.16
CA ARG A 177 3.82 11.67 2.34
C ARG A 177 3.65 10.38 3.15
N ASP A 178 4.56 10.11 4.08
CA ASP A 178 4.70 8.78 4.67
C ASP A 178 4.03 8.69 6.06
N TYR A 179 3.81 9.81 6.76
CA TYR A 179 3.28 9.85 8.12
C TYR A 179 1.98 10.65 8.24
N GLU A 180 1.97 11.93 7.81
CA GLU A 180 0.84 12.85 7.98
C GLU A 180 -0.45 12.30 7.37
N MET A 181 -0.37 11.75 6.15
CA MET A 181 -1.55 11.21 5.47
C MET A 181 -2.23 10.10 6.26
N PHE A 182 -1.47 9.23 6.90
CA PHE A 182 -2.06 8.17 7.72
C PHE A 182 -2.67 8.72 9.01
N LEU A 183 -1.96 9.58 9.72
CA LEU A 183 -2.45 10.21 10.94
C LEU A 183 -3.75 10.97 10.68
N MET A 184 -3.82 11.77 9.62
CA MET A 184 -5.03 12.48 9.23
C MET A 184 -6.21 11.55 8.91
N LYS A 185 -5.96 10.40 8.23
CA LYS A 185 -6.99 9.38 7.98
C LYS A 185 -7.54 8.78 9.27
N GLN A 186 -6.72 8.70 10.32
CA GLN A 186 -7.13 8.20 11.63
C GLN A 186 -7.78 9.27 12.52
N GLY A 187 -7.82 10.53 12.07
CA GLY A 187 -8.34 11.65 12.85
C GLY A 187 -7.40 12.10 13.98
N LEU A 188 -6.12 11.87 13.83
CA LEU A 188 -5.06 12.17 14.78
C LEU A 188 -4.27 13.42 14.38
#